data_680ce6274c0efd1015b79274cc2e2834
#
_entry.id   680ce6274c0efd1015b79274cc2e2834
#
_cell.length_a   1.000
_cell.length_b   1.000
_cell.length_c   1.000
_cell.angle_alpha   90.00
_cell.angle_beta   90.00
_cell.angle_gamma   90.00
#
_symmetry.space_group_name_H-M   'P 1'
#
loop_
_entity.id
_entity.type
_entity.pdbx_description
1 polymer ?
#
loop_
_entity_poly.entity_id
_entity_poly.type
_entity_poly.pdbx_seq_one_letter_code
_entity_poly.pdbx_strand_id
1 'polypeptide(L)'
;MQDFLKNNLKILSDRSPYLYSLVENIQNDKKYSVGQSKSGKATLLGIFPDGSKKTLHSKYDPIKEAEQLIETVYSKEKTNYILIGLGLGYHLNSLHERISMKSYYIVVNIQRLRCKT
;
A
#
# COMPACT_ATOMS: atom_id res chain seq x y z
N MET A 1 -9.40 -9.62 10.78
CA MET A 1 -8.90 -8.32 10.25
C MET A 1 -8.71 -7.25 11.33
N GLN A 2 -9.63 -7.13 12.28
CA GLN A 2 -9.47 -6.16 13.39
C GLN A 2 -8.22 -6.39 14.24
N ASP A 3 -7.80 -7.63 14.41
CA ASP A 3 -6.64 -7.97 15.24
C ASP A 3 -5.31 -7.50 14.65
N PHE A 4 -5.14 -7.56 13.31
CA PHE A 4 -3.93 -7.09 12.65
C PHE A 4 -3.76 -5.58 12.76
N LEU A 5 -4.83 -4.82 12.56
CA LEU A 5 -4.79 -3.37 12.69
C LEU A 5 -4.42 -2.96 14.13
N LYS A 6 -5.05 -3.58 15.12
CA LYS A 6 -4.77 -3.33 16.52
C LYS A 6 -3.31 -3.64 16.88
N ASN A 7 -2.81 -4.79 16.43
CA ASN A 7 -1.42 -5.18 16.67
C ASN A 7 -0.43 -4.23 15.98
N ASN A 8 -0.71 -3.85 14.75
CA ASN A 8 0.14 -2.91 14.01
C ASN A 8 0.16 -1.53 14.66
N LEU A 9 -0.97 -1.04 15.13
CA LEU A 9 -1.06 0.24 15.84
C LEU A 9 -0.28 0.19 17.15
N LYS A 10 -0.34 -0.93 17.89
CA LYS A 10 0.45 -1.12 19.11
C LYS A 10 1.96 -1.09 18.82
N ILE A 11 2.40 -1.82 17.81
CA ILE A 11 3.81 -1.83 17.40
C ILE A 11 4.25 -0.42 17.00
N LEU A 12 3.40 0.29 16.27
CA LEU A 12 3.69 1.66 15.84
C LEU A 12 3.81 2.60 17.04
N SER A 13 2.91 2.49 18.03
CA SER A 13 2.97 3.32 19.24
C SER A 13 4.24 3.07 20.05
N ASP A 14 4.71 1.84 20.10
CA ASP A 14 5.93 1.46 20.84
C ASP A 14 7.20 1.93 20.12
N ARG A 15 7.24 1.84 18.78
CA ARG A 15 8.42 2.15 17.98
C ARG A 15 8.52 3.60 17.55
N SER A 16 7.41 4.24 17.30
CA SER A 16 7.34 5.62 16.84
C SER A 16 6.08 6.31 17.32
N PRO A 17 6.08 6.84 18.56
CA PRO A 17 4.92 7.54 19.11
C PRO A 17 4.47 8.73 18.24
N TYR A 18 5.41 9.37 17.56
CA TYR A 18 5.11 10.47 16.63
C TYR A 18 4.26 9.98 15.44
N LEU A 19 4.69 8.92 14.77
CA LEU A 19 3.94 8.35 13.65
C LEU A 19 2.59 7.79 14.12
N TYR A 20 2.55 7.17 15.28
CA TYR A 20 1.30 6.70 15.86
C TYR A 20 0.30 7.85 16.04
N SER A 21 0.73 8.99 16.58
CA SER A 21 -0.15 10.15 16.77
C SER A 21 -0.70 10.70 15.46
N LEU A 22 0.07 10.64 14.38
CA LEU A 22 -0.40 11.04 13.05
C LEU A 22 -1.44 10.06 12.51
N VAL A 23 -1.20 8.77 12.64
CA VAL A 23 -2.10 7.72 12.13
C VAL A 23 -3.40 7.65 12.94
N GLU A 24 -3.33 7.81 14.25
CA GLU A 24 -4.49 7.78 15.16
C GLU A 24 -5.55 8.82 14.77
N ASN A 25 -5.13 9.97 14.27
CA ASN A 25 -6.00 11.07 13.89
C ASN A 25 -6.47 11.03 12.42
N ILE A 26 -6.04 10.03 11.64
CA ILE A 26 -6.48 9.90 10.26
C ILE A 26 -7.92 9.42 10.22
N GLN A 27 -8.76 10.21 9.58
CA GLN A 27 -10.14 9.83 9.28
C GLN A 27 -10.21 9.06 7.96
N ASN A 28 -11.17 8.15 7.85
CA ASN A 28 -11.41 7.41 6.62
C ASN A 28 -11.68 8.39 5.45
N ASP A 29 -10.87 8.27 4.41
CA ASP A 29 -11.08 9.03 3.18
C ASP A 29 -12.17 8.34 2.35
N LYS A 30 -13.30 9.03 2.18
CA LYS A 30 -14.44 8.55 1.41
C LYS A 30 -14.16 8.33 -0.08
N LYS A 31 -13.00 8.76 -0.56
CA LYS A 31 -12.56 8.54 -1.95
C LYS A 31 -12.09 7.12 -2.22
N TYR A 32 -11.84 6.37 -1.17
CA TYR A 32 -11.36 5.00 -1.28
C TYR A 32 -12.27 4.06 -0.52
N SER A 33 -12.46 2.89 -1.08
CA SER A 33 -13.15 1.79 -0.40
C SER A 33 -12.41 0.49 -0.63
N VAL A 34 -12.44 -0.38 0.37
CA VAL A 34 -11.85 -1.71 0.29
C VAL A 34 -12.94 -2.70 -0.09
N GLY A 35 -12.71 -3.46 -1.14
CA GLY A 35 -13.58 -4.55 -1.56
C GLY A 35 -12.86 -5.89 -1.50
N GLN A 36 -13.54 -6.94 -1.91
CA GLN A 36 -12.98 -8.27 -2.01
C GLN A 36 -12.78 -8.65 -3.48
N SER A 37 -11.57 -9.10 -3.82
CA SER A 37 -11.29 -9.65 -5.15
C SER A 37 -11.85 -11.05 -5.32
N LYS A 38 -11.85 -11.57 -6.55
CA LYS A 38 -12.27 -12.94 -6.83
C LYS A 38 -11.40 -13.99 -6.14
N SER A 39 -10.12 -13.68 -5.89
CA SER A 39 -9.23 -14.56 -5.12
C SER A 39 -9.49 -14.55 -3.62
N GLY A 40 -10.40 -13.70 -3.13
CA GLY A 40 -10.71 -13.55 -1.71
C GLY A 40 -9.83 -12.53 -0.99
N LYS A 41 -8.84 -11.96 -1.66
CA LYS A 41 -7.97 -10.93 -1.08
C LYS A 41 -8.58 -9.54 -1.24
N ALA A 42 -8.27 -8.64 -0.28
CA ALA A 42 -8.73 -7.26 -0.34
C ALA A 42 -8.23 -6.56 -1.60
N THR A 43 -9.09 -5.77 -2.22
CA THR A 43 -8.73 -4.88 -3.32
C THR A 43 -9.21 -3.46 -3.00
N LEU A 44 -8.58 -2.47 -3.63
CA LEU A 44 -8.85 -1.06 -3.38
C LEU A 44 -9.58 -0.43 -4.55
N LEU A 45 -10.67 0.25 -4.25
CA LEU A 45 -11.48 1.02 -5.19
C LEU A 45 -11.28 2.51 -4.94
N GLY A 46 -10.98 3.26 -5.98
CA GLY A 46 -10.95 4.72 -5.96
C GLY A 46 -12.22 5.29 -6.57
N ILE A 47 -12.75 6.35 -5.96
CA ILE A 47 -13.89 7.12 -6.46
C ILE A 47 -13.34 8.45 -6.99
N PHE A 48 -13.55 8.70 -8.28
CA PHE A 48 -13.10 9.90 -8.95
C PHE A 48 -14.13 11.04 -8.85
N PRO A 49 -13.73 12.32 -9.09
CA PRO A 49 -14.64 13.45 -8.99
C PRO A 49 -15.88 13.38 -9.88
N ASP A 50 -15.81 12.66 -10.99
CA ASP A 50 -16.94 12.43 -11.92
C ASP A 50 -17.90 11.33 -11.43
N GLY A 51 -17.64 10.75 -10.25
CA GLY A 51 -18.41 9.63 -9.69
C GLY A 51 -18.01 8.25 -10.20
N SER A 52 -17.07 8.17 -11.15
CA SER A 52 -16.57 6.88 -11.64
C SER A 52 -15.77 6.15 -10.57
N LYS A 53 -15.84 4.82 -10.59
CA LYS A 53 -15.07 3.95 -9.70
C LYS A 53 -14.07 3.14 -10.50
N LYS A 54 -12.82 3.12 -10.04
CA LYS A 54 -11.76 2.32 -10.65
C LYS A 54 -11.06 1.48 -9.60
N THR A 55 -10.73 0.27 -9.95
CA THR A 55 -9.89 -0.58 -9.10
C THR A 55 -8.45 -0.12 -9.17
N LEU A 56 -7.82 0.07 -8.01
CA LEU A 56 -6.41 0.42 -7.89
C LEU A 56 -5.52 -0.80 -7.75
N HIS A 57 -6.11 -1.94 -7.38
CA HIS A 57 -5.52 -3.26 -7.45
C HIS A 57 -6.46 -4.17 -8.27
N SER A 58 -5.95 -5.29 -8.71
CA SER A 58 -6.76 -6.26 -9.48
C SER A 58 -8.04 -6.66 -8.73
N LYS A 59 -9.16 -6.64 -9.43
CA LYS A 59 -10.43 -7.20 -8.93
C LYS A 59 -10.46 -8.73 -8.95
N TYR A 60 -9.48 -9.35 -9.60
CA TYR A 60 -9.36 -10.81 -9.73
C TYR A 60 -8.38 -11.38 -8.71
N ASP A 61 -7.10 -11.04 -8.82
CA ASP A 61 -6.02 -11.50 -7.95
C ASP A 61 -4.96 -10.42 -7.79
N PRO A 62 -5.05 -9.58 -6.75
CA PRO A 62 -4.11 -8.49 -6.55
C PRO A 62 -2.70 -8.94 -6.17
N ILE A 63 -2.54 -10.11 -5.56
CA ILE A 63 -1.23 -10.67 -5.24
C ILE A 63 -0.51 -11.08 -6.51
N LYS A 64 -1.18 -11.81 -7.39
CA LYS A 64 -0.61 -12.23 -8.67
C LYS A 64 -0.26 -11.04 -9.57
N GLU A 65 -1.12 -10.02 -9.59
CA GLU A 65 -0.85 -8.77 -10.30
C GLU A 65 0.45 -8.12 -9.80
N ALA A 66 0.61 -8.01 -8.48
CA ALA A 66 1.81 -7.44 -7.88
C ALA A 66 3.06 -8.26 -8.19
N GLU A 67 2.99 -9.57 -8.09
CA GLU A 67 4.10 -10.48 -8.43
C GLU A 67 4.52 -10.32 -9.88
N GLN A 68 3.57 -10.26 -10.80
CA GLN A 68 3.85 -10.07 -12.23
C GLN A 68 4.52 -8.72 -12.52
N LEU A 69 4.05 -7.65 -11.88
CA LEU A 69 4.66 -6.33 -12.04
C LEU A 69 6.09 -6.31 -11.49
N ILE A 70 6.28 -6.81 -10.30
CA ILE A 70 7.61 -6.84 -9.68
C ILE A 70 8.57 -7.69 -10.49
N GLU A 71 8.13 -8.78 -11.06
CA GLU A 71 8.96 -9.61 -11.94
C GLU A 71 9.49 -8.86 -13.15
N THR A 72 8.72 -7.91 -13.68
CA THR A 72 9.17 -7.08 -14.83
C THR A 72 10.24 -6.05 -14.44
N VAL A 73 10.28 -5.60 -13.20
CA VAL A 73 11.18 -4.51 -12.75
C VAL A 73 12.33 -5.01 -11.88
N TYR A 74 12.20 -6.20 -11.30
CA TYR A 74 13.24 -6.76 -10.45
C TYR A 74 14.45 -7.24 -11.27
N SER A 75 15.63 -6.95 -10.75
CA SER A 75 16.90 -7.49 -11.27
C SER A 75 17.86 -7.71 -10.10
N LYS A 76 18.62 -8.80 -10.13
CA LYS A 76 19.66 -9.07 -9.12
C LYS A 76 20.76 -8.02 -9.08
N GLU A 77 20.95 -7.30 -10.17
CA GLU A 77 21.96 -6.24 -10.30
C GLU A 77 21.51 -4.90 -9.71
N LYS A 78 20.22 -4.69 -9.60
CA LYS A 78 19.65 -3.47 -8.99
C LYS A 78 19.68 -3.57 -7.48
N THR A 79 20.16 -2.52 -6.83
CA THR A 79 20.28 -2.45 -5.37
C THR A 79 19.28 -1.47 -4.74
N ASN A 80 18.76 -0.54 -5.53
CA ASN A 80 17.85 0.51 -5.05
C ASN A 80 16.54 0.48 -5.83
N TYR A 81 15.43 0.51 -5.09
CA TYR A 81 14.09 0.53 -5.65
C TYR A 81 13.29 1.69 -5.05
N ILE A 82 12.55 2.38 -5.88
CA ILE A 82 11.61 3.43 -5.45
C ILE A 82 10.21 2.98 -5.82
N LEU A 83 9.36 2.84 -4.81
CA LEU A 83 7.96 2.50 -4.98
C LEU A 83 7.12 3.75 -4.75
N ILE A 84 6.42 4.19 -5.80
CA ILE A 84 5.53 5.35 -5.72
C ILE A 84 4.10 4.87 -5.56
N GLY A 85 3.51 5.21 -4.43
CA GLY A 85 2.17 4.74 -4.05
C GLY A 85 2.20 3.36 -3.41
N LEU A 86 1.67 3.27 -2.20
CA LEU A 86 1.65 2.03 -1.43
C LEU A 86 0.43 1.16 -1.74
N GLY A 87 -0.74 1.79 -1.90
CA GLY A 87 -2.02 1.08 -1.98
C GLY A 87 -2.22 0.19 -0.75
N LEU A 88 -2.55 -1.07 -0.97
CA LEU A 88 -2.68 -2.07 0.10
C LEU A 88 -1.38 -2.83 0.40
N GLY A 89 -0.27 -2.45 -0.22
CA GLY A 89 1.05 -3.00 0.09
C GLY A 89 1.43 -4.27 -0.65
N TYR A 90 0.65 -4.74 -1.60
CA TYR A 90 0.95 -5.98 -2.34
C TYR A 90 2.26 -5.91 -3.13
N HIS A 91 2.51 -4.80 -3.81
CA HIS A 91 3.73 -4.59 -4.58
C HIS A 91 4.96 -4.51 -3.66
N LEU A 92 4.82 -3.81 -2.52
CA LEU A 92 5.88 -3.73 -1.53
C LEU A 92 6.23 -5.12 -0.96
N ASN A 93 5.23 -5.91 -0.61
CA ASN A 93 5.45 -7.25 -0.10
C ASN A 93 6.13 -8.16 -1.13
N SER A 94 5.69 -8.11 -2.38
CA SER A 94 6.29 -8.88 -3.47
C SER A 94 7.75 -8.48 -3.72
N LEU A 95 8.05 -7.18 -3.70
CA LEU A 95 9.41 -6.68 -3.82
C LEU A 95 10.28 -7.12 -2.63
N HIS A 96 9.75 -6.96 -1.42
CA HIS A 96 10.48 -7.31 -0.19
C HIS A 96 10.90 -8.79 -0.15
N GLU A 97 10.06 -9.68 -0.64
CA GLU A 97 10.37 -11.12 -0.71
C GLU A 97 11.50 -11.44 -1.68
N ARG A 98 11.74 -10.59 -2.67
CA ARG A 98 12.72 -10.82 -3.73
C ARG A 98 14.07 -10.14 -3.50
N ILE A 99 14.10 -9.01 -2.78
CA ILE A 99 15.33 -8.25 -2.58
C ILE A 99 16.25 -8.93 -1.59
N SER A 100 17.57 -8.80 -1.85
CA SER A 100 18.60 -9.26 -0.92
C SER A 100 18.79 -8.28 0.24
N MET A 101 19.50 -8.72 1.30
CA MET A 101 19.84 -7.87 2.44
C MET A 101 20.70 -6.63 2.08
N LYS A 102 21.31 -6.62 0.89
CA LYS A 102 22.09 -5.48 0.37
C LYS A 102 21.29 -4.49 -0.44
N SER A 103 20.01 -4.76 -0.64
CA SER A 103 19.13 -3.89 -1.42
C SER A 103 18.29 -3.00 -0.50
N TYR A 104 17.99 -1.80 -0.98
CA TYR A 104 17.18 -0.82 -0.27
C TYR A 104 15.97 -0.47 -1.10
N TYR A 105 14.86 -0.20 -0.44
CA TYR A 105 13.68 0.37 -1.10
C TYR A 105 13.19 1.59 -0.33
N ILE A 106 12.65 2.55 -1.07
CA ILE A 106 12.00 3.74 -0.53
C ILE A 106 10.56 3.74 -1.03
N VAL A 107 9.62 3.85 -0.11
CA VAL A 107 8.20 4.00 -0.45
C VAL A 107 7.85 5.47 -0.38
N VAL A 108 7.40 6.02 -1.50
CA VAL A 108 6.89 7.38 -1.60
C VAL A 108 5.39 7.33 -1.77
N ASN A 109 4.65 7.80 -0.78
CA ASN A 109 3.21 7.90 -0.86
C ASN A 109 2.84 9.35 -1.18
N ILE A 110 2.43 9.60 -2.42
CA ILE A 110 1.99 10.92 -2.84
C ILE A 110 0.52 11.07 -2.41
N GLN A 111 0.31 11.53 -1.19
CA GLN A 111 -0.96 12.13 -0.85
C GLN A 111 -0.93 13.57 -1.35
N ARG A 112 -1.90 13.94 -2.19
CA ARG A 112 -2.19 15.35 -2.38
C ARG A 112 -2.57 15.92 -1.01
N LEU A 113 -1.61 16.56 -0.37
CA LEU A 113 -1.92 17.52 0.66
C LEU A 113 -2.78 18.58 -0.02
N ARG A 114 -4.09 18.51 0.16
CA ARG A 114 -4.92 19.67 -0.10
C ARG A 114 -4.47 20.72 0.90
N CYS A 115 -3.65 21.65 0.43
CA CYS A 115 -3.56 22.92 1.14
C CYS A 115 -4.98 23.45 1.25
N LYS A 116 -5.50 23.49 2.44
CA LYS A 116 -6.68 24.31 2.73
C LYS A 116 -6.24 25.76 2.55
N THR A 117 -6.46 26.27 1.38
CA THR A 117 -6.53 27.72 1.21
C THR A 117 -7.84 28.22 1.79
#